data_ec28827b05d51d1a0495fc2d5e7ac911
#
_entry.id   ec28827b05d51d1a0495fc2d5e7ac911
#
_cell.length_a   1.000
_cell.length_b   1.000
_cell.length_c   1.000
_cell.angle_alpha   90.00
_cell.angle_beta   90.00
_cell.angle_gamma   90.00
#
_symmetry.space_group_name_H-M   'P 1'
#
loop_
_entity.id
_entity.type
_entity.pdbx_description
1 polymer ?
#
loop_
_entity_poly.entity_id
_entity_poly.type
_entity_poly.pdbx_seq_one_letter_code
_entity_poly.pdbx_strand_id
1 'polypeptide(L)'
;MPIISVFFGIVIRMFYKEHEPAHFHAEYQGQQGKFDLDGEMIVGNIRSGTALRLVREWATLHRRELEDNWESMKRGHPLGRIEPLQ
;
A
#
# COMPACT_ATOMS: atom_id res chain seq x y z
N MET A 1 -1.93 13.18 -4.25
CA MET A 1 -1.50 12.02 -3.48
C MET A 1 -2.14 10.76 -4.03
N PRO A 2 -1.36 9.93 -4.70
CA PRO A 2 -1.96 8.84 -5.45
C PRO A 2 -2.53 7.74 -4.53
N ILE A 3 -3.84 7.65 -4.54
CA ILE A 3 -4.52 6.52 -3.94
C ILE A 3 -4.53 5.40 -4.97
N ILE A 4 -4.00 4.24 -4.61
CA ILE A 4 -3.92 3.12 -5.55
C ILE A 4 -4.96 2.04 -5.27
N SER A 5 -5.55 2.02 -4.07
CA SER A 5 -6.67 1.13 -3.79
C SER A 5 -7.40 1.59 -2.53
N VAL A 6 -8.68 1.22 -2.41
CA VAL A 6 -9.49 1.46 -1.20
C VAL A 6 -10.37 0.25 -1.00
N PHE A 7 -10.33 -0.34 0.19
CA PHE A 7 -11.17 -1.49 0.53
C PHE A 7 -11.39 -1.58 2.03
N PHE A 8 -12.61 -1.87 2.43
CA PHE A 8 -13.00 -2.07 3.84
C PHE A 8 -12.54 -0.94 4.76
N GLY A 9 -12.61 0.31 4.28
CA GLY A 9 -12.20 1.48 5.06
C GLY A 9 -10.69 1.71 5.11
N ILE A 10 -9.92 0.90 4.38
CA ILE A 10 -8.47 1.03 4.30
C ILE A 10 -8.12 1.76 3.01
N VAL A 11 -7.34 2.83 3.11
CA VAL A 11 -6.89 3.61 1.95
C VAL A 11 -5.41 3.29 1.72
N ILE A 12 -5.09 2.83 0.52
CA ILE A 12 -3.70 2.50 0.15
C ILE A 12 -3.18 3.59 -0.77
N ARG A 13 -2.00 4.11 -0.42
CA ARG A 13 -1.31 5.15 -1.19
C ARG A 13 0.11 4.76 -1.50
N MET A 14 0.62 5.28 -2.62
CA MET A 14 2.05 5.20 -2.93
C MET A 14 2.46 6.60 -3.37
N PHE A 15 3.47 7.15 -2.75
CA PHE A 15 3.89 8.54 -2.99
C PHE A 15 5.06 8.58 -3.96
N TYR A 16 5.17 9.67 -4.72
CA TYR A 16 6.33 9.91 -5.58
C TYR A 16 7.53 10.35 -4.75
N LYS A 17 8.72 10.14 -5.30
CA LYS A 17 9.99 10.56 -4.69
C LYS A 17 10.31 9.82 -3.39
N GLU A 18 9.78 8.63 -3.26
CA GLU A 18 10.12 7.77 -2.12
C GLU A 18 11.39 6.98 -2.43
N HIS A 19 12.06 6.54 -1.36
CA HIS A 19 13.33 5.84 -1.46
C HIS A 19 13.20 4.36 -1.15
N GLU A 20 14.14 3.56 -1.67
CA GLU A 20 14.20 2.15 -1.31
C GLU A 20 14.35 1.98 0.19
N PRO A 21 13.86 0.89 0.78
CA PRO A 21 13.24 -0.26 0.09
C PRO A 21 11.82 0.04 -0.36
N ALA A 22 11.35 -0.74 -1.33
CA ALA A 22 10.01 -0.58 -1.87
C ALA A 22 8.96 -0.70 -0.77
N HIS A 23 7.97 0.21 -0.81
CA HIS A 23 6.94 0.25 0.23
C HIS A 23 5.70 0.98 -0.27
N PHE A 24 4.59 0.80 0.46
CA PHE A 24 3.39 1.60 0.27
C PHE A 24 2.87 2.05 1.63
N HIS A 25 1.86 2.90 1.63
CA HIS A 25 1.26 3.45 2.85
C HIS A 25 -0.20 3.04 2.94
N ALA A 26 -0.67 2.80 4.15
CA ALA A 26 -2.08 2.52 4.39
C ALA A 26 -2.58 3.40 5.53
N GLU A 27 -3.85 3.77 5.42
CA GLU A 27 -4.53 4.56 6.43
C GLU A 27 -5.84 3.86 6.81
N TYR A 28 -6.10 3.76 8.10
CA TYR A 28 -7.30 3.12 8.61
C TYR A 28 -7.74 3.84 9.89
N GLN A 29 -8.94 4.43 9.86
CA GLN A 29 -9.54 5.09 11.04
C GLN A 29 -8.59 6.09 11.69
N GLY A 30 -7.95 6.93 10.88
CA GLY A 30 -7.03 7.94 11.37
C GLY A 30 -5.65 7.43 11.74
N GLN A 31 -5.42 6.12 11.68
CA GLN A 31 -4.12 5.52 11.93
C GLN A 31 -3.42 5.28 10.61
N GLN A 32 -2.10 5.34 10.60
CA GLN A 32 -1.32 5.21 9.38
C GLN A 32 -0.18 4.22 9.56
N GLY A 33 0.23 3.61 8.46
CA GLY A 33 1.37 2.71 8.47
C GLY A 33 2.08 2.69 7.14
N LYS A 34 3.37 2.38 7.21
CA LYS A 34 4.22 2.14 6.06
C LYS A 34 4.46 0.64 6.00
N PHE A 35 4.23 0.06 4.83
CA PHE A 35 4.24 -1.39 4.64
C PHE A 35 5.23 -1.76 3.54
N ASP A 36 5.93 -2.87 3.72
CA ASP A 36 6.72 -3.42 2.62
C ASP A 36 5.77 -4.07 1.59
N LEU A 37 6.31 -4.52 0.47
CA LEU A 37 5.46 -5.07 -0.58
C LEU A 37 4.90 -6.46 -0.26
N ASP A 38 5.36 -7.07 0.83
CA ASP A 38 4.76 -8.29 1.36
C ASP A 38 3.54 -8.00 2.23
N GLY A 39 3.29 -6.72 2.52
CA GLY A 39 2.13 -6.34 3.31
C GLY A 39 2.40 -6.32 4.81
N GLU A 40 3.67 -6.29 5.23
CA GLU A 40 4.02 -6.19 6.64
C GLU A 40 4.28 -4.73 7.01
N MET A 41 3.70 -4.29 8.12
CA MET A 41 3.90 -2.91 8.58
C MET A 41 5.31 -2.73 9.11
N ILE A 42 6.07 -1.83 8.47
CA ILE A 42 7.43 -1.53 8.87
C ILE A 42 7.43 -0.53 10.02
N VAL A 43 6.61 0.51 9.88
CA VAL A 43 6.48 1.60 10.84
C VAL A 43 5.03 2.07 10.79
N GLY A 44 4.47 2.44 11.93
CA GLY A 44 3.12 2.99 11.94
C GLY A 44 2.37 2.65 13.20
N ASN A 45 1.09 3.06 13.25
CA ASN A 45 0.27 2.92 14.44
C ASN A 45 -1.10 2.29 14.16
N ILE A 46 -1.25 1.54 13.07
CA ILE A 46 -2.48 0.80 12.82
C ILE A 46 -2.55 -0.35 13.83
N ARG A 47 -3.57 -0.32 14.68
CA ARG A 47 -3.70 -1.29 15.78
C ARG A 47 -4.63 -2.46 15.47
N SER A 48 -5.53 -2.28 14.50
CA SER A 48 -6.49 -3.32 14.17
C SER A 48 -5.81 -4.53 13.52
N GLY A 49 -5.84 -5.66 14.20
CA GLY A 49 -5.31 -6.91 13.65
C GLY A 49 -6.04 -7.32 12.38
N THR A 50 -7.34 -7.04 12.32
CA THR A 50 -8.13 -7.32 11.12
C THR A 50 -7.65 -6.45 9.95
N ALA A 51 -7.46 -5.14 10.18
CA ALA A 51 -6.98 -4.27 9.11
C ALA A 51 -5.59 -4.69 8.63
N LEU A 52 -4.69 -5.02 9.55
CA LEU A 52 -3.35 -5.47 9.19
C LEU A 52 -3.39 -6.75 8.37
N ARG A 53 -4.26 -7.69 8.72
CA ARG A 53 -4.43 -8.94 7.98
C ARG A 53 -4.98 -8.69 6.58
N LEU A 54 -5.95 -7.78 6.46
CA LEU A 54 -6.55 -7.45 5.17
C LEU A 54 -5.52 -6.81 4.24
N VAL A 55 -4.69 -5.91 4.77
CA VAL A 55 -3.62 -5.30 3.98
C VAL A 55 -2.65 -6.38 3.47
N ARG A 56 -2.29 -7.32 4.34
CA ARG A 56 -1.35 -8.39 3.94
C ARG A 56 -1.96 -9.29 2.87
N GLU A 57 -3.24 -9.66 3.01
CA GLU A 57 -3.91 -10.47 2.00
C GLU A 57 -3.93 -9.76 0.66
N TRP A 58 -4.29 -8.49 0.66
CA TRP A 58 -4.35 -7.69 -0.55
C TRP A 58 -2.97 -7.57 -1.20
N ALA A 59 -1.95 -7.28 -0.42
CA ALA A 59 -0.59 -7.14 -0.94
C ALA A 59 -0.08 -8.44 -1.54
N THR A 60 -0.39 -9.58 -0.92
CA THR A 60 0.01 -10.89 -1.42
C THR A 60 -0.64 -11.16 -2.79
N LEU A 61 -1.93 -10.85 -2.91
CA LEU A 61 -2.64 -11.04 -4.18
C LEU A 61 -2.13 -10.13 -5.29
N HIS A 62 -1.64 -8.93 -4.95
CA HIS A 62 -1.31 -7.90 -5.92
C HIS A 62 0.18 -7.53 -5.90
N ARG A 63 1.03 -8.45 -5.49
CA ARG A 63 2.47 -8.20 -5.35
C ARG A 63 3.08 -7.67 -6.65
N ARG A 64 2.73 -8.29 -7.78
CA ARG A 64 3.27 -7.89 -9.09
C ARG A 64 2.87 -6.46 -9.43
N GLU A 65 1.61 -6.12 -9.19
CA GLU A 65 1.10 -4.79 -9.48
C GLU A 65 1.75 -3.74 -8.58
N LEU A 66 2.02 -4.09 -7.33
CA LEU A 66 2.73 -3.20 -6.41
C LEU A 66 4.16 -2.96 -6.89
N GLU A 67 4.83 -4.00 -7.36
CA GLU A 67 6.18 -3.86 -7.92
C GLU A 67 6.17 -2.96 -9.14
N ASP A 68 5.21 -3.16 -10.04
CA ASP A 68 5.08 -2.34 -11.24
C ASP A 68 4.83 -0.88 -10.88
N ASN A 69 3.97 -0.61 -9.90
CA ASN A 69 3.71 0.75 -9.45
C ASN A 69 4.95 1.38 -8.81
N TRP A 70 5.71 0.60 -8.05
CA TRP A 70 6.94 1.12 -7.46
C TRP A 70 7.94 1.55 -8.54
N GLU A 71 8.09 0.75 -9.60
CA GLU A 71 8.97 1.10 -10.71
C GLU A 71 8.45 2.33 -11.45
N SER A 72 7.14 2.41 -11.68
CA SER A 72 6.54 3.59 -12.31
C SER A 72 6.79 4.85 -11.48
N MET A 73 6.64 4.74 -10.16
CA MET A 73 6.87 5.85 -9.24
C MET A 73 8.32 6.35 -9.36
N LYS A 74 9.28 5.44 -9.41
CA LYS A 74 10.69 5.81 -9.51
C LYS A 74 10.99 6.53 -10.82
N ARG A 75 10.25 6.24 -11.88
CA ARG A 75 10.41 6.87 -13.20
C ARG A 75 9.56 8.11 -13.37
N GLY A 76 8.76 8.47 -12.35
CA GLY A 76 7.85 9.60 -12.44
C GLY A 76 6.66 9.34 -13.36
N HIS A 77 6.35 8.08 -13.66
CA HIS A 77 5.21 7.70 -14.50
C HIS A 77 3.93 7.63 -13.66
N PRO A 78 2.74 7.76 -14.27
CA PRO A 78 1.49 7.62 -13.54
C PRO A 78 1.37 6.25 -12.88
N LEU A 79 0.79 6.23 -11.68
CA LEU A 79 0.54 4.99 -10.95
C LEU A 79 -0.82 4.42 -11.33
N GLY A 80 -0.90 3.10 -11.47
CA GLY A 80 -2.15 2.42 -11.77
C GLY A 80 -2.94 2.13 -10.51
N ARG A 81 -4.28 2.15 -10.63
CA ARG A 81 -5.16 1.66 -9.57
C ARG A 81 -5.07 0.14 -9.54
N ILE A 82 -5.08 -0.42 -8.34
CA ILE A 82 -5.04 -1.86 -8.13
C ILE A 82 -6.38 -2.30 -7.57
N GLU A 83 -6.88 -3.45 -8.06
CA GLU A 83 -8.17 -3.97 -7.61
C GLU A 83 -8.22 -4.05 -6.09
N PRO A 84 -9.33 -3.61 -5.48
CA PRO A 84 -9.48 -3.75 -4.02
C PRO A 84 -9.69 -5.21 -3.62
N LEU A 85 -9.45 -5.48 -2.36
CA LEU A 85 -9.77 -6.78 -1.78
C LEU A 85 -11.30 -6.94 -1.76
N GLN A 86 -11.77 -8.10 -2.18
CA GLN A 86 -13.21 -8.39 -2.26
C GLN A 86 -13.70 -9.11 -1.02
#